data_87272cd08ea32dd5ccb9c31440af378a
#
_entry.id   87272cd08ea32dd5ccb9c31440af378a
#
_cell.length_a   1.000
_cell.length_b   1.000
_cell.length_c   1.000
_cell.angle_alpha   90.00
_cell.angle_beta   90.00
_cell.angle_gamma   90.00
#
_symmetry.space_group_name_H-M   'P 1'
#
loop_
_entity.id
_entity.type
_entity.pdbx_description
1 polymer ?
#
loop_
_entity_poly.entity_id
_entity_poly.type
_entity_poly.pdbx_seq_one_letter_code
_entity_poly.pdbx_strand_id
1 'polypeptide(L)'
;MVYNKNSLINALIEKGVKIPNPSSVEIGEEVNINLISSEDVTIYTGCKIFGNKTIIMSGVKLGCRSPVTIKNCQLGRNVELRGGYFEGSTFLKGSTFQDGAEVREGCLLEEKSNGAHTVGLKQTILFPFVTLGSIINFCDILMAGGTSRTNHSEVGSSYIHFNYTPNQDKATASLIGDVAYGVMLNQPPIFLGGQGGIVGPSRIGYNTVIAAGVIYRGDCPQGHRLLMGKELQKEDMDFYPGLYWSVKRRVINCIEYIANIIALR
;
A
#
# COMPACT_ATOMS: atom_id res chain seq x y z
N MET A 1 21.01 17.76 27.69
CA MET A 1 22.15 17.13 27.01
C MET A 1 21.91 17.23 25.51
N VAL A 2 22.73 17.98 24.80
CA VAL A 2 22.66 18.01 23.33
C VAL A 2 23.26 16.67 22.87
N TYR A 3 22.42 15.68 22.57
CA TYR A 3 22.88 14.45 21.94
C TYR A 3 23.45 14.81 20.58
N ASN A 4 24.70 14.48 20.37
CA ASN A 4 25.42 14.72 19.14
C ASN A 4 24.73 13.91 18.04
N LYS A 5 24.04 14.56 17.09
CA LYS A 5 23.36 13.90 15.93
C LYS A 5 24.24 12.87 15.22
N ASN A 6 25.55 13.05 15.30
CA ASN A 6 26.55 12.12 14.72
C ASN A 6 26.72 10.82 15.52
N SER A 7 26.29 10.75 16.80
CA SER A 7 26.55 9.58 17.64
C SER A 7 25.74 8.34 17.19
N LEU A 8 24.47 8.49 16.86
CA LEU A 8 23.62 7.38 16.38
C LEU A 8 24.07 6.87 15.00
N ILE A 9 24.43 7.79 14.11
CA ILE A 9 24.93 7.44 12.77
C ILE A 9 26.26 6.67 12.88
N ASN A 10 27.19 7.15 13.71
CA ASN A 10 28.46 6.47 13.93
C ASN A 10 28.25 5.08 14.55
N ALA A 11 27.36 4.95 15.52
CA ALA A 11 27.03 3.66 16.13
C ALA A 11 26.43 2.66 15.11
N LEU A 12 25.63 3.12 14.16
CA LEU A 12 25.10 2.28 13.08
C LEU A 12 26.21 1.85 12.10
N ILE A 13 27.14 2.74 11.76
CA ILE A 13 28.29 2.41 10.91
C ILE A 13 29.19 1.40 11.59
N GLU A 14 29.53 1.60 12.88
CA GLU A 14 30.30 0.65 13.69
C GLU A 14 29.60 -0.71 13.79
N LYS A 15 28.27 -0.72 13.86
CA LYS A 15 27.45 -1.93 13.85
C LYS A 15 27.51 -2.67 12.50
N GLY A 16 27.88 -2.00 11.39
CA GLY A 16 27.99 -2.60 10.05
C GLY A 16 26.99 -2.09 9.02
N VAL A 17 26.16 -1.11 9.36
CA VAL A 17 25.23 -0.47 8.40
C VAL A 17 26.04 0.36 7.40
N LYS A 18 25.74 0.21 6.11
CA LYS A 18 26.38 0.98 5.03
C LYS A 18 25.69 2.35 4.89
N ILE A 19 26.40 3.43 5.19
CA ILE A 19 25.94 4.82 5.05
C ILE A 19 26.96 5.60 4.22
N PRO A 20 26.83 5.63 2.88
CA PRO A 20 27.87 6.22 2.01
C PRO A 20 28.13 7.70 2.26
N ASN A 21 27.12 8.47 2.71
CA ASN A 21 27.27 9.88 3.04
C ASN A 21 26.62 10.18 4.40
N PRO A 22 27.33 9.93 5.51
CA PRO A 22 26.77 10.07 6.86
C PRO A 22 26.27 11.47 7.19
N SER A 23 26.93 12.51 6.69
CA SER A 23 26.57 13.92 6.97
C SER A 23 25.19 14.33 6.40
N SER A 24 24.68 13.59 5.42
CA SER A 24 23.40 13.87 4.78
C SER A 24 22.22 13.08 5.36
N VAL A 25 22.48 12.07 6.22
CA VAL A 25 21.46 11.23 6.82
C VAL A 25 20.99 11.84 8.14
N GLU A 26 19.69 11.71 8.42
CA GLU A 26 19.10 12.16 9.68
C GLU A 26 18.44 10.99 10.41
N ILE A 27 18.77 10.80 11.69
CA ILE A 27 18.18 9.77 12.54
C ILE A 27 17.65 10.44 13.81
N GLY A 28 16.34 10.24 14.07
CA GLY A 28 15.68 10.76 15.25
C GLY A 28 16.23 10.15 16.54
N GLU A 29 16.31 10.93 17.61
CA GLU A 29 16.83 10.50 18.91
C GLU A 29 15.97 9.37 19.54
N GLU A 30 14.70 9.28 19.14
CA GLU A 30 13.76 8.27 19.58
C GLU A 30 13.94 6.91 18.89
N VAL A 31 14.78 6.83 17.85
CA VAL A 31 15.01 5.59 17.09
C VAL A 31 15.88 4.62 17.88
N ASN A 32 15.35 3.42 18.09
CA ASN A 32 16.13 2.35 18.74
C ASN A 32 17.03 1.64 17.71
N ILE A 33 18.31 1.98 17.69
CA ILE A 33 19.29 1.39 16.76
C ILE A 33 19.47 -0.12 16.92
N ASN A 34 19.05 -0.71 18.04
CA ASN A 34 19.07 -2.17 18.22
C ASN A 34 18.03 -2.88 17.36
N LEU A 35 16.98 -2.17 16.93
CA LEU A 35 15.95 -2.66 15.99
C LEU A 35 16.37 -2.50 14.52
N ILE A 36 17.58 -2.01 14.25
CA ILE A 36 18.16 -1.90 12.92
C ILE A 36 19.21 -2.99 12.75
N SER A 37 19.04 -3.87 11.77
CA SER A 37 20.00 -4.93 11.47
C SER A 37 21.33 -4.36 10.99
N SER A 38 22.41 -5.06 11.31
CA SER A 38 23.75 -4.77 10.77
C SER A 38 24.03 -5.46 9.43
N GLU A 39 23.22 -6.47 9.09
CA GLU A 39 23.47 -7.34 7.94
C GLU A 39 22.90 -6.74 6.65
N ASP A 40 23.79 -6.30 5.77
CA ASP A 40 23.53 -5.79 4.41
C ASP A 40 22.47 -4.66 4.33
N VAL A 41 22.36 -3.84 5.39
CA VAL A 41 21.51 -2.65 5.38
C VAL A 41 22.29 -1.50 4.74
N THR A 42 21.62 -0.78 3.80
CA THR A 42 22.20 0.40 3.16
C THR A 42 21.24 1.59 3.24
N ILE A 43 21.71 2.70 3.79
CA ILE A 43 20.99 3.97 3.91
C ILE A 43 21.72 4.99 3.06
N TYR A 44 21.10 5.37 1.92
CA TYR A 44 21.70 6.30 0.97
C TYR A 44 21.53 7.76 1.40
N THR A 45 22.12 8.63 0.62
CA THR A 45 22.20 10.09 0.83
C THR A 45 20.82 10.72 1.05
N GLY A 46 20.72 11.60 2.04
CA GLY A 46 19.52 12.40 2.30
C GLY A 46 18.37 11.65 2.98
N CYS A 47 18.55 10.39 3.32
CA CYS A 47 17.51 9.62 4.00
C CYS A 47 17.29 10.09 5.44
N LYS A 48 16.04 9.97 5.90
CA LYS A 48 15.61 10.32 7.26
C LYS A 48 14.89 9.15 7.91
N ILE A 49 15.25 8.86 9.15
CA ILE A 49 14.69 7.73 9.92
C ILE A 49 14.17 8.26 11.26
N PHE A 50 12.88 8.09 11.50
CA PHE A 50 12.19 8.56 12.68
C PHE A 50 11.32 7.46 13.30
N GLY A 51 10.92 7.71 14.55
CA GLY A 51 9.92 6.96 15.28
C GLY A 51 10.49 5.76 16.06
N ASN A 52 10.03 5.63 17.29
CA ASN A 52 10.48 4.60 18.24
C ASN A 52 10.01 3.18 17.90
N LYS A 53 9.05 3.05 16.94
CA LYS A 53 8.55 1.76 16.44
C LYS A 53 9.22 1.33 15.13
N THR A 54 10.23 2.07 14.66
CA THR A 54 10.93 1.75 13.41
C THR A 54 11.81 0.54 13.57
N ILE A 55 11.60 -0.46 12.71
CA ILE A 55 12.36 -1.71 12.64
C ILE A 55 12.92 -1.85 11.23
N ILE A 56 14.21 -2.17 11.09
CA ILE A 56 14.87 -2.40 9.81
C ILE A 56 15.59 -3.74 9.86
N MET A 57 15.10 -4.71 9.08
CA MET A 57 15.70 -6.04 9.01
C MET A 57 16.84 -6.11 7.99
N SER A 58 17.48 -7.28 7.88
CA SER A 58 18.63 -7.50 6.99
C SER A 58 18.30 -7.28 5.52
N GLY A 59 19.29 -6.80 4.76
CA GLY A 59 19.19 -6.60 3.31
C GLY A 59 18.35 -5.38 2.87
N VAL A 60 17.90 -4.54 3.82
CA VAL A 60 17.08 -3.37 3.49
C VAL A 60 17.92 -2.27 2.82
N LYS A 61 17.36 -1.67 1.76
CA LYS A 61 17.98 -0.54 1.05
C LYS A 61 17.03 0.65 1.02
N LEU A 62 17.52 1.80 1.48
CA LEU A 62 16.74 3.04 1.55
C LEU A 62 17.38 4.13 0.69
N GLY A 63 16.65 4.63 -0.31
CA GLY A 63 17.00 5.87 -1.00
C GLY A 63 18.00 5.73 -2.14
N CYS A 64 18.05 4.58 -2.84
CA CYS A 64 19.02 4.39 -3.92
C CYS A 64 18.74 5.25 -5.19
N ARG A 65 17.57 5.86 -5.33
CA ARG A 65 17.22 6.78 -6.43
C ARG A 65 17.01 8.21 -5.94
N SER A 66 16.22 8.38 -4.89
CA SER A 66 15.97 9.67 -4.24
C SER A 66 15.81 9.46 -2.73
N PRO A 67 15.96 10.51 -1.91
CA PRO A 67 15.89 10.38 -0.45
C PRO A 67 14.60 9.69 0.02
N VAL A 68 14.73 8.86 1.05
CA VAL A 68 13.62 8.20 1.72
C VAL A 68 13.45 8.77 3.13
N THR A 69 12.23 9.09 3.50
CA THR A 69 11.85 9.34 4.90
C THR A 69 10.99 8.19 5.39
N ILE A 70 11.39 7.55 6.48
CA ILE A 70 10.57 6.55 7.19
C ILE A 70 10.26 7.03 8.60
N LYS A 71 9.04 6.72 9.07
CA LYS A 71 8.62 7.02 10.44
C LYS A 71 7.70 5.92 10.97
N ASN A 72 8.10 5.26 12.07
CA ASN A 72 7.34 4.17 12.68
C ASN A 72 7.00 3.02 11.70
N CYS A 73 7.91 2.70 10.78
CA CYS A 73 7.74 1.62 9.81
C CYS A 73 8.45 0.35 10.27
N GLN A 74 7.88 -0.81 9.90
CA GLN A 74 8.52 -2.12 10.08
C GLN A 74 8.92 -2.64 8.70
N LEU A 75 10.22 -2.71 8.46
CA LEU A 75 10.79 -3.13 7.18
C LEU A 75 11.36 -4.54 7.31
N GLY A 76 10.72 -5.49 6.66
CA GLY A 76 11.14 -6.89 6.57
C GLY A 76 12.43 -7.07 5.76
N ARG A 77 12.91 -8.32 5.69
CA ARG A 77 14.16 -8.62 4.98
C ARG A 77 14.10 -8.25 3.51
N ASN A 78 15.19 -7.68 3.00
CA ASN A 78 15.35 -7.34 1.58
C ASN A 78 14.27 -6.38 1.05
N VAL A 79 13.67 -5.54 1.90
CA VAL A 79 12.80 -4.45 1.46
C VAL A 79 13.65 -3.38 0.79
N GLU A 80 13.19 -2.86 -0.34
CA GLU A 80 13.86 -1.79 -1.07
C GLU A 80 12.90 -0.61 -1.30
N LEU A 81 13.14 0.50 -0.59
CA LEU A 81 12.43 1.76 -0.76
C LEU A 81 13.35 2.72 -1.51
N ARG A 82 13.06 2.98 -2.77
CA ARG A 82 13.97 3.69 -3.67
C ARG A 82 13.89 5.20 -3.56
N GLY A 83 12.80 5.73 -2.99
CA GLY A 83 12.59 7.15 -2.70
C GLY A 83 11.16 7.40 -2.24
N GLY A 84 10.94 8.43 -1.40
CA GLY A 84 9.62 8.82 -0.96
C GLY A 84 9.42 8.91 0.55
N TYR A 85 8.15 8.94 0.98
CA TYR A 85 7.74 9.06 2.38
C TYR A 85 6.92 7.86 2.83
N PHE A 86 7.28 7.29 3.97
CA PHE A 86 6.65 6.08 4.50
C PHE A 86 6.41 6.24 6.01
N GLU A 87 5.16 6.11 6.45
CA GLU A 87 4.79 6.28 7.86
C GLU A 87 3.84 5.19 8.34
N GLY A 88 4.08 4.66 9.54
CA GLY A 88 3.16 3.78 10.27
C GLY A 88 2.72 2.55 9.51
N SER A 89 3.61 1.96 8.72
CA SER A 89 3.30 0.88 7.78
C SER A 89 4.29 -0.28 7.88
N THR A 90 3.82 -1.47 7.54
CA THR A 90 4.60 -2.70 7.59
C THR A 90 4.85 -3.23 6.18
N PHE A 91 6.11 -3.50 5.87
CA PHE A 91 6.58 -4.07 4.61
C PHE A 91 7.20 -5.42 4.87
N LEU A 92 6.63 -6.48 4.30
CA LEU A 92 7.17 -7.82 4.45
C LEU A 92 8.30 -8.09 3.43
N LYS A 93 8.87 -9.28 3.51
CA LYS A 93 10.10 -9.65 2.80
C LYS A 93 10.05 -9.32 1.31
N GLY A 94 11.02 -8.55 0.85
CA GLY A 94 11.25 -8.28 -0.57
C GLY A 94 10.23 -7.34 -1.21
N SER A 95 9.41 -6.63 -0.41
CA SER A 95 8.56 -5.56 -0.94
C SER A 95 9.43 -4.43 -1.50
N THR A 96 9.01 -3.85 -2.64
CA THR A 96 9.81 -2.84 -3.34
C THR A 96 8.94 -1.69 -3.82
N PHE A 97 9.36 -0.44 -3.54
CA PHE A 97 8.68 0.76 -4.04
C PHE A 97 9.68 1.68 -4.72
N GLN A 98 9.30 2.16 -5.90
CA GLN A 98 10.09 3.11 -6.66
C GLN A 98 9.99 4.52 -6.03
N ASP A 99 10.67 5.49 -6.63
CA ASP A 99 10.69 6.87 -6.14
C ASP A 99 9.33 7.58 -6.25
N GLY A 100 9.15 8.60 -5.41
CA GLY A 100 7.91 9.36 -5.32
C GLY A 100 6.76 8.62 -4.65
N ALA A 101 7.01 7.48 -4.00
CA ALA A 101 5.98 6.79 -3.24
C ALA A 101 5.64 7.54 -1.94
N GLU A 102 4.35 7.54 -1.58
CA GLU A 102 3.85 8.03 -0.30
C GLU A 102 2.95 6.97 0.34
N VAL A 103 3.48 6.24 1.32
CA VAL A 103 2.73 5.20 2.04
C VAL A 103 2.46 5.68 3.46
N ARG A 104 1.19 5.95 3.71
CA ARG A 104 0.71 6.47 5.00
C ARG A 104 0.22 5.34 5.91
N GLU A 105 -0.15 5.70 7.12
CA GLU A 105 -0.47 4.78 8.21
C GLU A 105 -1.51 3.72 7.84
N GLY A 106 -1.37 2.56 8.48
CA GLY A 106 -2.33 1.45 8.36
C GLY A 106 -2.14 0.63 7.09
N CYS A 107 -0.96 0.68 6.47
CA CYS A 107 -0.67 -0.18 5.33
C CYS A 107 0.12 -1.44 5.76
N LEU A 108 -0.30 -2.58 5.18
CA LEU A 108 0.43 -3.84 5.24
C LEU A 108 0.75 -4.28 3.81
N LEU A 109 2.03 -4.32 3.49
CA LEU A 109 2.56 -4.67 2.17
C LEU A 109 3.26 -6.02 2.32
N GLU A 110 2.57 -7.08 1.89
CA GLU A 110 3.06 -8.44 2.08
C GLU A 110 4.20 -8.79 1.11
N GLU A 111 4.70 -10.02 1.18
CA GLU A 111 5.94 -10.43 0.53
C GLU A 111 5.95 -10.12 -0.96
N LYS A 112 7.04 -9.49 -1.40
CA LYS A 112 7.27 -9.18 -2.82
C LYS A 112 6.17 -8.34 -3.48
N SER A 113 5.26 -7.72 -2.70
CA SER A 113 4.41 -6.68 -3.25
C SER A 113 5.27 -5.51 -3.74
N ASN A 114 4.84 -4.84 -4.80
CA ASN A 114 5.64 -3.73 -5.32
C ASN A 114 4.78 -2.60 -5.88
N GLY A 115 5.37 -1.42 -5.91
CA GLY A 115 4.83 -0.24 -6.54
C GLY A 115 5.85 0.42 -7.47
N ALA A 116 5.40 0.84 -8.65
CA ALA A 116 6.18 1.69 -9.53
C ALA A 116 6.25 3.13 -8.97
N HIS A 117 6.62 4.12 -9.78
CA HIS A 117 6.79 5.49 -9.29
C HIS A 117 5.46 6.17 -8.94
N THR A 118 5.48 7.06 -7.95
CA THR A 118 4.33 7.90 -7.55
C THR A 118 3.13 7.05 -7.12
N VAL A 119 3.37 6.14 -6.19
CA VAL A 119 2.33 5.30 -5.59
C VAL A 119 1.93 5.87 -4.25
N GLY A 120 0.68 6.30 -4.11
CA GLY A 120 0.06 6.77 -2.86
C GLY A 120 -0.82 5.70 -2.23
N LEU A 121 -0.54 5.30 -0.99
CA LEU A 121 -1.32 4.30 -0.26
C LEU A 121 -1.70 4.82 1.13
N LYS A 122 -2.93 4.50 1.56
CA LYS A 122 -3.40 4.71 2.93
C LYS A 122 -4.36 3.60 3.33
N GLN A 123 -4.19 3.04 4.55
CA GLN A 123 -5.09 2.00 5.08
C GLN A 123 -5.30 0.87 4.05
N THR A 124 -4.19 0.39 3.48
CA THR A 124 -4.18 -0.55 2.34
C THR A 124 -3.45 -1.83 2.72
N ILE A 125 -4.07 -2.96 2.44
CA ILE A 125 -3.46 -4.28 2.58
C ILE A 125 -3.23 -4.84 1.18
N LEU A 126 -1.96 -5.08 0.83
CA LEU A 126 -1.57 -5.77 -0.40
C LEU A 126 -1.07 -7.16 -0.05
N PHE A 127 -1.70 -8.18 -0.58
CA PHE A 127 -1.26 -9.57 -0.45
C PHE A 127 0.02 -9.82 -1.27
N PRO A 128 0.69 -10.98 -1.07
CA PRO A 128 1.96 -11.24 -1.74
C PRO A 128 1.88 -11.07 -3.25
N PHE A 129 2.97 -10.55 -3.82
CA PHE A 129 3.18 -10.34 -5.25
C PHE A 129 2.29 -9.29 -5.93
N VAL A 130 1.34 -8.64 -5.25
CA VAL A 130 0.58 -7.55 -5.87
C VAL A 130 1.54 -6.56 -6.54
N THR A 131 1.25 -6.24 -7.79
CA THR A 131 2.05 -5.31 -8.58
C THR A 131 1.24 -4.07 -8.90
N LEU A 132 1.70 -2.93 -8.40
CA LEU A 132 1.11 -1.63 -8.68
C LEU A 132 1.90 -0.91 -9.76
N GLY A 133 1.23 -0.47 -10.80
CA GLY A 133 1.77 0.44 -11.80
C GLY A 133 2.09 1.81 -11.23
N SER A 134 2.42 2.75 -12.11
CA SER A 134 2.73 4.13 -11.73
C SER A 134 1.46 4.95 -11.49
N ILE A 135 1.58 6.02 -10.70
CA ILE A 135 0.49 6.99 -10.47
C ILE A 135 -0.75 6.27 -9.90
N ILE A 136 -0.54 5.61 -8.79
CA ILE A 136 -1.59 4.91 -8.04
C ILE A 136 -2.04 5.79 -6.87
N ASN A 137 -3.35 5.78 -6.60
CA ASN A 137 -3.89 6.37 -5.38
C ASN A 137 -4.91 5.41 -4.75
N PHE A 138 -4.49 4.71 -3.70
CA PHE A 138 -5.30 3.71 -3.01
C PHE A 138 -5.63 4.15 -1.59
N CYS A 139 -6.91 4.09 -1.23
CA CYS A 139 -7.41 4.30 0.13
C CYS A 139 -8.40 3.22 0.51
N ASP A 140 -8.22 2.66 1.73
CA ASP A 140 -9.16 1.73 2.35
C ASP A 140 -9.42 0.48 1.48
N ILE A 141 -8.38 -0.34 1.28
CA ILE A 141 -8.42 -1.49 0.38
C ILE A 141 -7.77 -2.71 1.01
N LEU A 142 -8.35 -3.88 0.74
CA LEU A 142 -7.64 -5.15 0.74
C LEU A 142 -7.54 -5.64 -0.71
N MET A 143 -6.34 -5.95 -1.19
CA MET A 143 -6.12 -6.48 -2.53
C MET A 143 -5.42 -7.83 -2.47
N ALA A 144 -6.08 -8.86 -3.01
CA ALA A 144 -5.54 -10.20 -3.13
C ALA A 144 -4.38 -10.25 -4.12
N GLY A 145 -3.41 -11.09 -3.83
CA GLY A 145 -2.12 -11.18 -4.53
C GLY A 145 -2.04 -12.27 -5.59
N GLY A 146 -1.05 -13.10 -5.44
CA GLY A 146 -0.76 -14.19 -6.35
C GLY A 146 0.28 -15.15 -5.79
N THR A 147 0.74 -16.06 -6.63
CA THR A 147 1.69 -17.12 -6.26
C THR A 147 3.13 -16.83 -6.68
N SER A 148 3.32 -15.94 -7.65
CA SER A 148 4.63 -15.64 -8.23
C SER A 148 4.62 -14.32 -9.02
N ARG A 149 5.79 -13.94 -9.54
CA ARG A 149 5.92 -12.79 -10.46
C ARG A 149 5.26 -12.98 -11.82
N THR A 150 4.88 -14.20 -12.17
CA THR A 150 4.17 -14.52 -13.42
C THR A 150 2.69 -14.83 -13.21
N ASN A 151 2.24 -14.86 -11.97
CA ASN A 151 0.84 -15.13 -11.61
C ASN A 151 0.46 -14.32 -10.38
N HIS A 152 0.08 -13.07 -10.57
CA HIS A 152 -0.27 -12.13 -9.52
C HIS A 152 -1.28 -11.10 -9.98
N SER A 153 -2.00 -10.52 -9.05
CA SER A 153 -2.87 -9.38 -9.32
C SER A 153 -2.04 -8.16 -9.68
N GLU A 154 -2.51 -7.41 -10.67
CA GLU A 154 -1.82 -6.26 -11.21
C GLU A 154 -2.78 -5.08 -11.41
N VAL A 155 -2.26 -3.89 -11.18
CA VAL A 155 -3.00 -2.64 -11.30
C VAL A 155 -2.24 -1.68 -12.19
N GLY A 156 -2.87 -1.24 -13.28
CA GLY A 156 -2.35 -0.12 -14.09
C GLY A 156 -2.50 1.22 -13.37
N SER A 157 -2.01 2.30 -13.97
CA SER A 157 -2.11 3.66 -13.41
C SER A 157 -3.56 4.03 -13.15
N SER A 158 -4.00 3.94 -11.90
CA SER A 158 -5.40 4.07 -11.53
C SER A 158 -5.58 4.40 -10.05
N TYR A 159 -6.82 4.60 -9.65
CA TYR A 159 -7.15 4.82 -8.25
C TYR A 159 -8.21 3.84 -7.76
N ILE A 160 -8.18 3.55 -6.46
CA ILE A 160 -9.30 2.96 -5.73
C ILE A 160 -9.53 3.85 -4.51
N HIS A 161 -10.70 4.41 -4.43
CA HIS A 161 -11.01 5.39 -3.39
C HIS A 161 -12.40 5.15 -2.83
N PHE A 162 -12.60 5.51 -1.56
CA PHE A 162 -13.94 5.53 -0.97
C PHE A 162 -14.77 6.67 -1.58
N ASN A 163 -16.10 6.50 -1.54
CA ASN A 163 -17.00 7.55 -1.98
C ASN A 163 -17.12 8.63 -0.89
N TYR A 164 -16.57 9.80 -1.15
CA TYR A 164 -16.68 10.96 -0.25
C TYR A 164 -18.06 11.60 -0.40
N THR A 165 -18.67 11.96 0.73
CA THR A 165 -19.90 12.78 0.75
C THR A 165 -19.64 14.11 1.47
N PRO A 166 -20.45 15.16 1.18
CA PRO A 166 -20.36 16.43 1.88
C PRO A 166 -20.57 16.33 3.40
N ASN A 167 -21.14 15.23 3.90
CA ASN A 167 -21.31 14.97 5.33
C ASN A 167 -20.01 14.48 6.00
N GLN A 168 -18.92 14.35 5.25
CA GLN A 168 -17.61 13.87 5.72
C GLN A 168 -17.63 12.44 6.30
N ASP A 169 -18.66 11.66 6.01
CA ASP A 169 -18.72 10.26 6.36
C ASP A 169 -17.86 9.43 5.41
N LYS A 170 -17.22 8.40 5.94
CA LYS A 170 -16.47 7.44 5.14
C LYS A 170 -17.33 6.24 4.81
N ALA A 171 -17.26 5.81 3.55
CA ALA A 171 -17.70 4.49 3.19
C ALA A 171 -16.75 3.44 3.74
N THR A 172 -17.18 2.19 3.78
CA THR A 172 -16.32 1.05 4.16
C THR A 172 -15.23 0.79 3.10
N ALA A 173 -14.21 0.01 3.47
CA ALA A 173 -13.13 -0.36 2.59
C ALA A 173 -13.58 -1.25 1.42
N SER A 174 -12.79 -1.27 0.36
CA SER A 174 -12.99 -2.14 -0.81
C SER A 174 -12.24 -3.47 -0.63
N LEU A 175 -12.87 -4.55 -1.09
CA LEU A 175 -12.29 -5.89 -1.15
C LEU A 175 -12.05 -6.28 -2.61
N ILE A 176 -10.80 -6.32 -3.01
CA ILE A 176 -10.36 -6.80 -4.32
C ILE A 176 -9.81 -8.22 -4.12
N GLY A 177 -10.71 -9.20 -4.15
CA GLY A 177 -10.54 -10.52 -3.56
C GLY A 177 -10.93 -10.56 -2.10
N ASP A 178 -10.62 -11.63 -1.41
CA ASP A 178 -10.89 -11.81 0.02
C ASP A 178 -9.79 -12.61 0.73
N VAL A 179 -9.81 -12.62 2.05
CA VAL A 179 -8.85 -13.38 2.87
C VAL A 179 -9.17 -14.87 2.82
N ALA A 180 -10.43 -15.25 2.95
CA ALA A 180 -10.85 -16.64 3.13
C ALA A 180 -10.42 -17.52 1.94
N TYR A 181 -10.56 -17.03 0.71
CA TYR A 181 -10.15 -17.75 -0.50
C TYR A 181 -8.76 -17.36 -1.00
N GLY A 182 -8.21 -16.23 -0.56
CA GLY A 182 -6.95 -15.70 -1.01
C GLY A 182 -5.73 -16.10 -0.16
N VAL A 183 -5.93 -16.57 1.06
CA VAL A 183 -4.84 -16.88 1.99
C VAL A 183 -3.88 -17.96 1.47
N MET A 184 -4.37 -18.92 0.68
CA MET A 184 -3.54 -19.95 0.03
C MET A 184 -2.86 -19.45 -1.24
N LEU A 185 -3.13 -18.23 -1.68
CA LEU A 185 -2.57 -17.59 -2.89
C LEU A 185 -2.77 -18.40 -4.18
N ASN A 186 -3.74 -19.30 -4.23
CA ASN A 186 -4.00 -20.22 -5.34
C ASN A 186 -5.17 -19.76 -6.22
N GLN A 187 -5.68 -18.57 -6.01
CA GLN A 187 -6.77 -18.01 -6.80
C GLN A 187 -6.24 -17.32 -8.07
N PRO A 188 -7.02 -17.29 -9.15
CA PRO A 188 -6.66 -16.53 -10.34
C PRO A 188 -6.54 -15.03 -10.00
N PRO A 189 -5.57 -14.32 -10.61
CA PRO A 189 -5.32 -12.92 -10.31
C PRO A 189 -6.48 -11.99 -10.73
N ILE A 190 -6.50 -10.81 -10.12
CA ILE A 190 -7.40 -9.71 -10.47
C ILE A 190 -6.59 -8.64 -11.17
N PHE A 191 -7.12 -8.11 -12.27
CA PHE A 191 -6.46 -7.08 -13.05
C PHE A 191 -7.32 -5.80 -13.10
N LEU A 192 -6.71 -4.67 -12.73
CA LEU A 192 -7.30 -3.35 -12.89
C LEU A 192 -6.54 -2.57 -13.96
N GLY A 193 -7.20 -2.30 -15.07
CA GLY A 193 -6.64 -1.55 -16.18
C GLY A 193 -6.28 -0.12 -15.80
N GLY A 194 -5.29 0.43 -16.51
CA GLY A 194 -4.81 1.79 -16.27
C GLY A 194 -5.79 2.88 -16.70
N GLN A 195 -5.55 4.10 -16.26
CA GLN A 195 -6.34 5.31 -16.56
C GLN A 195 -7.82 5.20 -16.16
N GLY A 196 -8.11 4.39 -15.17
CA GLY A 196 -9.43 4.16 -14.63
C GLY A 196 -9.41 4.18 -13.12
N GLY A 197 -10.36 3.48 -12.52
CA GLY A 197 -10.40 3.35 -11.08
C GLY A 197 -11.65 2.65 -10.57
N ILE A 198 -11.68 2.49 -9.25
CA ILE A 198 -12.84 1.97 -8.54
C ILE A 198 -13.32 3.04 -7.55
N VAL A 199 -14.59 3.38 -7.64
CA VAL A 199 -15.25 4.21 -6.63
C VAL A 199 -15.86 3.26 -5.59
N GLY A 200 -15.17 3.11 -4.47
CA GLY A 200 -15.56 2.21 -3.40
C GLY A 200 -16.79 2.68 -2.60
N PRO A 201 -17.25 1.82 -1.70
CA PRO A 201 -16.77 0.47 -1.48
C PRO A 201 -17.18 -0.48 -2.60
N SER A 202 -16.26 -1.39 -2.98
CA SER A 202 -16.50 -2.42 -3.98
C SER A 202 -16.00 -3.77 -3.51
N ARG A 203 -16.69 -4.85 -3.95
CA ARG A 203 -16.24 -6.23 -3.81
C ARG A 203 -16.02 -6.82 -5.18
N ILE A 204 -14.77 -7.17 -5.47
CA ILE A 204 -14.36 -7.73 -6.77
C ILE A 204 -13.84 -9.14 -6.52
N GLY A 205 -14.48 -10.12 -7.16
CA GLY A 205 -14.07 -11.52 -7.07
C GLY A 205 -12.88 -11.86 -7.96
N TYR A 206 -12.26 -13.01 -7.72
CA TYR A 206 -11.08 -13.49 -8.42
C TYR A 206 -11.32 -13.68 -9.94
N ASN A 207 -10.24 -13.63 -10.71
CA ASN A 207 -10.28 -13.72 -12.18
C ASN A 207 -11.16 -12.63 -12.83
N THR A 208 -11.20 -11.46 -12.22
CA THR A 208 -11.90 -10.30 -12.79
C THR A 208 -10.88 -9.39 -13.45
N VAL A 209 -11.18 -8.98 -14.66
CA VAL A 209 -10.45 -7.95 -15.41
C VAL A 209 -11.33 -6.72 -15.52
N ILE A 210 -10.85 -5.58 -15.01
CA ILE A 210 -11.48 -4.27 -15.28
C ILE A 210 -10.70 -3.63 -16.41
N ALA A 211 -11.38 -3.34 -17.52
CA ALA A 211 -10.73 -2.79 -18.70
C ALA A 211 -10.11 -1.40 -18.43
N ALA A 212 -9.09 -1.03 -19.19
CA ALA A 212 -8.48 0.30 -19.09
C ALA A 212 -9.50 1.41 -19.38
N GLY A 213 -9.34 2.56 -18.72
CA GLY A 213 -10.23 3.72 -18.84
C GLY A 213 -11.57 3.58 -18.11
N VAL A 214 -11.82 2.45 -17.44
CA VAL A 214 -13.09 2.21 -16.75
C VAL A 214 -13.07 2.78 -15.34
N ILE A 215 -14.07 3.58 -15.01
CA ILE A 215 -14.38 3.95 -13.62
C ILE A 215 -15.52 3.05 -13.13
N TYR A 216 -15.16 2.01 -12.40
CA TYR A 216 -16.11 1.02 -11.92
C TYR A 216 -16.80 1.45 -10.62
N ARG A 217 -18.12 1.22 -10.57
CA ARG A 217 -18.97 1.51 -9.41
C ARG A 217 -19.87 0.33 -9.15
N GLY A 218 -19.66 -0.38 -8.07
CA GLY A 218 -20.49 -1.52 -7.72
C GLY A 218 -19.71 -2.73 -7.24
N ASP A 219 -20.40 -3.86 -7.20
CA ASP A 219 -19.85 -5.14 -6.74
C ASP A 219 -19.86 -6.15 -7.87
N CYS A 220 -18.82 -6.98 -7.94
CA CYS A 220 -18.71 -8.14 -8.81
C CYS A 220 -18.10 -9.32 -8.01
N PRO A 221 -18.77 -9.83 -6.96
CA PRO A 221 -18.21 -10.83 -6.08
C PRO A 221 -18.06 -12.21 -6.73
N GLN A 222 -18.78 -12.48 -7.83
CA GLN A 222 -18.71 -13.78 -8.52
C GLN A 222 -17.36 -14.00 -9.21
N GLY A 223 -16.65 -12.93 -9.57
CA GLY A 223 -15.43 -13.01 -10.36
C GLY A 223 -15.62 -13.56 -11.78
N HIS A 224 -14.54 -13.99 -12.42
CA HIS A 224 -14.53 -14.52 -13.79
C HIS A 224 -15.22 -13.60 -14.79
N ARG A 225 -14.94 -12.28 -14.73
CA ARG A 225 -15.61 -11.25 -15.54
C ARG A 225 -14.62 -10.30 -16.21
N LEU A 226 -14.96 -9.90 -17.42
CA LEU A 226 -14.40 -8.70 -18.03
C LEU A 226 -15.40 -7.56 -17.81
N LEU A 227 -15.01 -6.59 -17.00
CA LEU A 227 -15.82 -5.40 -16.70
C LEU A 227 -15.42 -4.28 -17.65
N MET A 228 -16.28 -4.01 -18.61
CA MET A 228 -16.15 -2.90 -19.55
C MET A 228 -17.05 -1.75 -19.08
N GLY A 229 -16.58 -0.53 -19.19
CA GLY A 229 -17.36 0.65 -18.83
C GLY A 229 -18.58 0.81 -19.71
N LYS A 230 -19.67 1.29 -19.13
CA LYS A 230 -20.76 1.90 -19.92
C LYS A 230 -20.43 3.37 -20.09
N GLU A 231 -20.76 3.93 -21.25
CA GLU A 231 -20.77 5.38 -21.40
C GLU A 231 -21.65 6.00 -20.31
N LEU A 232 -21.09 6.96 -19.56
CA LEU A 232 -21.86 7.71 -18.59
C LEU A 232 -22.85 8.57 -19.37
N GLN A 233 -24.14 8.26 -19.27
CA GLN A 233 -25.17 9.19 -19.70
C GLN A 233 -25.09 10.42 -18.81
N LYS A 234 -25.24 11.59 -19.44
CA LYS A 234 -25.26 12.85 -18.71
C LYS A 234 -26.58 12.94 -17.97
N GLU A 235 -26.57 12.63 -16.68
CA GLU A 235 -27.74 12.79 -15.81
C GLU A 235 -27.50 14.01 -14.92
N ASP A 236 -28.45 14.91 -14.91
CA ASP A 236 -28.52 16.07 -14.02
C ASP A 236 -29.66 15.80 -13.04
N MET A 237 -29.40 15.86 -11.76
CA MET A 237 -30.39 15.60 -10.71
C MET A 237 -30.14 16.48 -9.48
N ASP A 238 -31.20 16.74 -8.74
CA ASP A 238 -31.11 17.50 -7.50
C ASP A 238 -30.25 16.78 -6.46
N PHE A 239 -29.41 17.53 -5.79
CA PHE A 239 -28.58 17.04 -4.71
C PHE A 239 -29.25 17.27 -3.36
N TYR A 240 -29.41 16.20 -2.58
CA TYR A 240 -29.96 16.25 -1.22
C TYR A 240 -28.89 15.75 -0.22
N PRO A 241 -28.35 16.63 0.66
CA PRO A 241 -27.42 16.22 1.71
C PRO A 241 -28.01 15.13 2.59
N GLY A 242 -27.20 14.10 2.92
CA GLY A 242 -27.64 12.99 3.78
C GLY A 242 -28.50 11.93 3.14
N LEU A 243 -28.83 12.05 1.86
CA LEU A 243 -29.57 11.01 1.11
C LEU A 243 -28.61 9.91 0.63
N TYR A 244 -28.83 8.68 1.11
CA TYR A 244 -28.05 7.50 0.73
C TYR A 244 -28.88 6.52 -0.10
N TRP A 245 -28.51 6.33 -1.34
CA TRP A 245 -29.24 5.45 -2.28
C TRP A 245 -29.05 3.94 -2.02
N SER A 246 -28.02 3.54 -1.28
CA SER A 246 -27.68 2.12 -1.12
C SER A 246 -27.15 1.77 0.27
N VAL A 247 -27.90 2.07 1.31
CA VAL A 247 -27.53 1.77 2.70
C VAL A 247 -27.29 0.26 2.91
N LYS A 248 -28.18 -0.60 2.40
CA LYS A 248 -28.07 -2.06 2.52
C LYS A 248 -26.73 -2.59 1.99
N ARG A 249 -26.32 -2.12 0.80
CA ARG A 249 -25.04 -2.51 0.17
C ARG A 249 -23.85 -2.09 1.04
N ARG A 250 -23.85 -0.89 1.58
CA ARG A 250 -22.79 -0.39 2.46
C ARG A 250 -22.65 -1.22 3.74
N VAL A 251 -23.78 -1.57 4.37
CA VAL A 251 -23.79 -2.43 5.58
C VAL A 251 -23.23 -3.80 5.26
N ILE A 252 -23.64 -4.44 4.18
CA ILE A 252 -23.14 -5.75 3.77
C ILE A 252 -21.62 -5.67 3.52
N ASN A 253 -21.14 -4.68 2.78
CA ASN A 253 -19.71 -4.53 2.50
C ASN A 253 -18.90 -4.28 3.78
N CYS A 254 -19.44 -3.54 4.74
CA CYS A 254 -18.81 -3.32 6.03
C CYS A 254 -18.66 -4.63 6.83
N ILE A 255 -19.71 -5.45 6.88
CA ILE A 255 -19.68 -6.76 7.55
C ILE A 255 -18.65 -7.68 6.89
N GLU A 256 -18.66 -7.78 5.57
CA GLU A 256 -17.68 -8.56 4.80
C GLU A 256 -16.24 -8.10 5.05
N TYR A 257 -16.01 -6.79 5.06
CA TYR A 257 -14.68 -6.24 5.36
C TYR A 257 -14.21 -6.60 6.77
N ILE A 258 -15.08 -6.44 7.78
CA ILE A 258 -14.74 -6.79 9.17
C ILE A 258 -14.43 -8.29 9.27
N ALA A 259 -15.24 -9.15 8.63
CA ALA A 259 -15.01 -10.59 8.63
C ALA A 259 -13.64 -10.95 8.00
N ASN A 260 -13.24 -10.28 6.91
CA ASN A 260 -11.92 -10.46 6.30
C ASN A 260 -10.78 -10.02 7.23
N ILE A 261 -10.92 -8.91 7.94
CA ILE A 261 -9.89 -8.46 8.89
C ILE A 261 -9.76 -9.44 10.07
N ILE A 262 -10.86 -10.00 10.53
CA ILE A 262 -10.83 -11.05 11.59
C ILE A 262 -10.14 -12.31 11.07
N ALA A 263 -10.43 -12.73 9.83
CA ALA A 263 -9.81 -13.91 9.21
C ALA A 263 -8.31 -13.73 8.92
N LEU A 264 -7.85 -12.50 8.72
CA LEU A 264 -6.44 -12.17 8.52
C LEU A 264 -5.64 -12.23 9.83
N ARG A 265 -6.28 -11.97 10.97
CA ARG A 265 -5.65 -11.92 12.31
C ARG A 265 -5.41 -13.30 12.91
#